data_1ca41d769259c2018d3bd7798862032f
#
_entry.id   1ca41d769259c2018d3bd7798862032f
#
_cell.length_a   1.000
_cell.length_b   1.000
_cell.length_c   1.000
_cell.angle_alpha   90.00
_cell.angle_beta   90.00
_cell.angle_gamma   90.00
#
_symmetry.space_group_name_H-M   'P 1'
#
loop_
_entity.id
_entity.type
_entity.pdbx_description
1 polymer ?
#
loop_
_entity_poly.entity_id
_entity_poly.type
_entity_poly.pdbx_seq_one_letter_code
_entity_poly.pdbx_strand_id
1 'polypeptide(L)'
;MLISDEYREMQKTLHENPQYGVSSVIFAPIVDHTISAYQIKEILDYGAGKCRLRDALENKIDYYPYEPSNSEWSATPDPRELVACIDVLEHIEPECLDDVLDDLKRCVLKYGLFTIHTAPAQKILPDGRNAHLIQEKPAWWKEKLTNRFKIIKELDIGNGFIVLVSKLEG
;
A
#
# COMPACT_ATOMS: atom_id res chain seq x y z
N MET A 1 -1.11 16.56 -2.83
CA MET A 1 -0.02 16.03 -3.68
C MET A 1 0.31 14.63 -3.21
N LEU A 2 0.32 13.63 -4.09
CA LEU A 2 0.54 12.22 -3.71
C LEU A 2 2.02 11.83 -3.65
N ILE A 3 2.87 12.52 -4.39
CA ILE A 3 4.31 12.28 -4.45
C ILE A 3 5.00 13.51 -5.04
N SER A 4 6.18 13.88 -4.54
CA SER A 4 6.99 14.93 -5.18
C SER A 4 7.69 14.41 -6.43
N ASP A 5 8.04 15.30 -7.36
CA ASP A 5 8.74 14.92 -8.59
C ASP A 5 10.13 14.35 -8.29
N GLU A 6 10.83 14.91 -7.31
CA GLU A 6 12.14 14.42 -6.86
C GLU A 6 12.05 13.00 -6.30
N TYR A 7 11.09 12.74 -5.43
CA TYR A 7 10.91 11.42 -4.83
C TYR A 7 10.42 10.38 -5.85
N ARG A 8 9.61 10.80 -6.82
CA ARG A 8 9.19 9.95 -7.94
C ARG A 8 10.38 9.43 -8.74
N GLU A 9 11.35 10.29 -9.05
CA GLU A 9 12.57 9.88 -9.76
C GLU A 9 13.45 8.95 -8.89
N MET A 10 13.54 9.20 -7.58
CA MET A 10 14.23 8.28 -6.68
C MET A 10 13.56 6.90 -6.66
N GLN A 11 12.25 6.83 -6.56
CA GLN A 11 11.50 5.57 -6.57
C GLN A 11 11.67 4.82 -7.89
N LYS A 12 11.65 5.53 -9.00
CA LYS A 12 11.90 4.94 -10.33
C LYS A 12 13.27 4.26 -10.38
N THR A 13 14.32 4.93 -9.90
CA THR A 13 15.68 4.36 -9.82
C THR A 13 15.73 3.15 -8.88
N LEU A 14 15.05 3.20 -7.72
CA LEU A 14 15.00 2.08 -6.79
C LEU A 14 14.31 0.86 -7.40
N HIS A 15 13.26 1.05 -8.19
CA HIS A 15 12.54 -0.03 -8.86
C HIS A 15 13.34 -0.70 -9.99
N GLU A 16 14.46 -0.13 -10.43
CA GLU A 16 15.40 -0.80 -11.33
C GLU A 16 16.12 -1.98 -10.64
N ASN A 17 16.21 -1.98 -9.29
CA ASN A 17 16.76 -3.09 -8.54
C ASN A 17 15.75 -4.25 -8.47
N PRO A 18 16.08 -5.47 -8.99
CA PRO A 18 15.17 -6.62 -8.97
C PRO A 18 14.77 -7.09 -7.57
N GLN A 19 15.58 -6.79 -6.55
CA GLN A 19 15.33 -7.19 -5.16
C GLN A 19 14.49 -6.19 -4.37
N TYR A 20 14.19 -5.02 -4.96
CA TYR A 20 13.35 -4.01 -4.33
C TYR A 20 11.86 -4.30 -4.59
N GLY A 21 11.02 -4.12 -3.55
CA GLY A 21 9.58 -4.28 -3.66
C GLY A 21 9.10 -5.74 -3.68
N VAL A 22 9.69 -6.60 -2.84
CA VAL A 22 9.33 -8.04 -2.75
C VAL A 22 8.23 -8.33 -1.71
N SER A 23 7.85 -7.37 -0.88
CA SER A 23 6.88 -7.57 0.22
C SER A 23 5.53 -8.08 -0.27
N SER A 24 5.08 -7.65 -1.43
CA SER A 24 3.80 -8.08 -2.00
C SER A 24 3.73 -9.61 -2.22
N VAL A 25 4.85 -10.26 -2.50
CA VAL A 25 4.93 -11.73 -2.61
C VAL A 25 4.74 -12.39 -1.24
N ILE A 26 5.33 -11.80 -0.20
CA ILE A 26 5.24 -12.33 1.18
C ILE A 26 3.80 -12.24 1.68
N PHE A 27 3.08 -11.16 1.37
CA PHE A 27 1.71 -10.92 1.81
C PHE A 27 0.64 -11.43 0.84
N ALA A 28 1.00 -11.99 -0.31
CA ALA A 28 0.04 -12.54 -1.27
C ALA A 28 -0.93 -13.57 -0.64
N PRO A 29 -0.52 -14.47 0.27
CA PRO A 29 -1.45 -15.40 0.91
C PRO A 29 -2.57 -14.73 1.70
N ILE A 30 -2.31 -13.64 2.40
CA ILE A 30 -3.37 -12.94 3.15
C ILE A 30 -4.28 -12.13 2.22
N VAL A 31 -3.76 -11.64 1.10
CA VAL A 31 -4.56 -11.02 0.05
C VAL A 31 -5.51 -12.06 -0.56
N ASP A 32 -5.01 -13.23 -0.93
CA ASP A 32 -5.81 -14.35 -1.44
C ASP A 32 -6.89 -14.79 -0.45
N HIS A 33 -6.54 -14.91 0.84
CA HIS A 33 -7.52 -15.22 1.87
C HIS A 33 -8.63 -14.16 1.94
N THR A 34 -8.28 -12.88 1.86
CA THR A 34 -9.24 -11.77 1.87
C THR A 34 -10.15 -11.81 0.65
N ILE A 35 -9.58 -12.05 -0.54
CA ILE A 35 -10.34 -12.22 -1.80
C ILE A 35 -11.39 -13.32 -1.63
N SER A 36 -11.00 -14.48 -1.14
CA SER A 36 -11.88 -15.63 -0.95
C SER A 36 -12.93 -15.40 0.13
N ALA A 37 -12.52 -14.88 1.30
CA ALA A 37 -13.40 -14.66 2.45
C ALA A 37 -14.50 -13.64 2.19
N TYR A 38 -14.21 -12.61 1.40
CA TYR A 38 -15.14 -11.52 1.09
C TYR A 38 -15.67 -11.56 -0.35
N GLN A 39 -15.37 -12.63 -1.09
CA GLN A 39 -15.85 -12.85 -2.47
C GLN A 39 -15.54 -11.68 -3.40
N ILE A 40 -14.33 -11.18 -3.33
CA ILE A 40 -13.82 -10.04 -4.10
C ILE A 40 -13.62 -10.47 -5.57
N LYS A 41 -14.00 -9.60 -6.50
CA LYS A 41 -13.88 -9.83 -7.95
C LYS A 41 -12.82 -8.95 -8.60
N GLU A 42 -12.54 -7.80 -8.02
CA GLU A 42 -11.57 -6.84 -8.54
C GLU A 42 -10.70 -6.25 -7.43
N ILE A 43 -9.41 -6.07 -7.73
CA ILE A 43 -8.42 -5.53 -6.81
C ILE A 43 -7.66 -4.37 -7.44
N LEU A 44 -7.49 -3.30 -6.68
CA LEU A 44 -6.51 -2.26 -6.95
C LEU A 44 -5.26 -2.54 -6.12
N ASP A 45 -4.12 -2.72 -6.77
CA ASP A 45 -2.81 -2.80 -6.13
C ASP A 45 -2.21 -1.38 -6.09
N TYR A 46 -2.37 -0.73 -4.94
CA TYR A 46 -1.96 0.66 -4.73
C TYR A 46 -0.51 0.71 -4.26
N GLY A 47 0.36 1.23 -5.09
CA GLY A 47 1.81 1.11 -4.95
C GLY A 47 2.34 -0.21 -5.51
N ALA A 48 1.87 -0.57 -6.72
CA ALA A 48 2.07 -1.89 -7.31
C ALA A 48 3.53 -2.25 -7.62
N GLY A 49 4.42 -1.26 -7.66
CA GLY A 49 5.83 -1.48 -8.00
C GLY A 49 5.97 -2.20 -9.34
N LYS A 50 6.44 -3.45 -9.29
CA LYS A 50 6.61 -4.33 -10.46
C LYS A 50 5.45 -5.30 -10.68
N CYS A 51 4.28 -5.06 -10.09
CA CYS A 51 3.11 -5.93 -10.16
C CYS A 51 3.34 -7.38 -9.69
N ARG A 52 4.26 -7.58 -8.76
CA ARG A 52 4.57 -8.92 -8.24
C ARG A 52 3.41 -9.56 -7.48
N LEU A 53 2.52 -8.75 -6.91
CA LEU A 53 1.32 -9.26 -6.27
C LEU A 53 0.46 -10.02 -7.28
N ARG A 54 0.26 -9.47 -8.48
CA ARG A 54 -0.50 -10.14 -9.55
C ARG A 54 0.00 -11.56 -9.81
N ASP A 55 1.32 -11.70 -9.92
CA ASP A 55 1.94 -12.98 -10.29
C ASP A 55 1.97 -13.98 -9.11
N ALA A 56 1.84 -13.48 -7.88
CA ALA A 56 1.85 -14.27 -6.65
C ALA A 56 0.45 -14.69 -6.18
N LEU A 57 -0.62 -14.06 -6.66
CA LEU A 57 -1.99 -14.42 -6.30
C LEU A 57 -2.41 -15.74 -6.92
N GLU A 58 -3.01 -16.61 -6.11
CA GLU A 58 -3.59 -17.88 -6.57
C GLU A 58 -4.99 -17.69 -7.16
N ASN A 59 -5.75 -16.71 -6.64
CA ASN A 59 -7.06 -16.36 -7.15
C ASN A 59 -6.98 -15.68 -8.50
N LYS A 60 -7.81 -16.11 -9.44
CA LYS A 60 -8.08 -15.36 -10.68
C LYS A 60 -8.97 -14.17 -10.33
N ILE A 61 -8.44 -12.98 -10.49
CA ILE A 61 -9.11 -11.73 -10.14
C ILE A 61 -8.79 -10.66 -11.18
N ASP A 62 -9.71 -9.73 -11.39
CA ASP A 62 -9.44 -8.54 -12.18
C ASP A 62 -8.49 -7.63 -11.41
N TYR A 63 -7.27 -7.49 -11.92
CA TYR A 63 -6.16 -6.80 -11.25
C TYR A 63 -5.85 -5.48 -11.94
N TYR A 64 -5.81 -4.41 -11.13
CA TYR A 64 -5.55 -3.04 -11.57
C TYR A 64 -4.35 -2.47 -10.79
N PRO A 65 -3.21 -2.27 -11.43
CA PRO A 65 -2.05 -1.67 -10.78
C PRO A 65 -2.14 -0.13 -10.76
N TYR A 66 -1.66 0.47 -9.67
CA TYR A 66 -1.34 1.89 -9.59
C TYR A 66 0.05 2.06 -8.99
N GLU A 67 0.92 2.73 -9.72
CA GLU A 67 2.30 3.02 -9.30
C GLU A 67 2.72 4.40 -9.84
N PRO A 68 2.81 5.44 -9.00
CA PRO A 68 3.10 6.80 -9.48
C PRO A 68 4.50 6.96 -10.08
N SER A 69 5.44 6.07 -9.78
CA SER A 69 6.80 6.09 -10.36
C SER A 69 6.89 5.38 -11.71
N ASN A 70 5.84 4.68 -12.15
CA ASN A 70 5.79 3.99 -13.42
C ASN A 70 4.75 4.63 -14.36
N SER A 71 5.20 5.17 -15.50
CA SER A 71 4.35 5.89 -16.44
C SER A 71 3.21 5.04 -17.03
N GLU A 72 3.33 3.72 -17.07
CA GLU A 72 2.26 2.84 -17.55
C GLU A 72 1.08 2.77 -16.58
N TRP A 73 1.33 2.95 -15.26
CA TRP A 73 0.34 2.75 -14.20
C TRP A 73 0.19 3.96 -13.27
N SER A 74 0.65 5.13 -13.70
CA SER A 74 0.62 6.37 -12.90
C SER A 74 -0.70 7.17 -13.03
N ALA A 75 -1.59 6.77 -13.93
CA ALA A 75 -2.89 7.42 -14.06
C ALA A 75 -3.72 7.26 -12.78
N THR A 76 -4.50 8.29 -12.45
CA THR A 76 -5.40 8.26 -11.28
C THR A 76 -6.26 6.99 -11.30
N PRO A 77 -6.16 6.13 -10.28
CA PRO A 77 -6.88 4.88 -10.29
C PRO A 77 -8.37 5.05 -10.03
N ASP A 78 -9.17 4.21 -10.63
CA ASP A 78 -10.59 4.09 -10.30
C ASP A 78 -10.78 3.33 -8.98
N PRO A 79 -11.87 3.59 -8.24
CA PRO A 79 -12.24 2.81 -7.07
C PRO A 79 -12.48 1.33 -7.42
N ARG A 80 -12.08 0.42 -6.52
CA ARG A 80 -12.24 -1.03 -6.66
C ARG A 80 -12.78 -1.66 -5.38
N GLU A 81 -13.32 -2.87 -5.49
CA GLU A 81 -13.88 -3.61 -4.35
C GLU A 81 -12.86 -3.81 -3.22
N LEU A 82 -11.65 -4.23 -3.56
CA LEU A 82 -10.51 -4.35 -2.64
C LEU A 82 -9.37 -3.45 -3.09
N VAL A 83 -8.82 -2.70 -2.16
CA VAL A 83 -7.55 -1.99 -2.35
C VAL A 83 -6.48 -2.67 -1.49
N ALA A 84 -5.47 -3.25 -2.11
CA ALA A 84 -4.27 -3.72 -1.43
C ALA A 84 -3.21 -2.61 -1.46
N CYS A 85 -2.70 -2.24 -0.30
CA CYS A 85 -1.62 -1.27 -0.13
C CYS A 85 -0.56 -1.91 0.78
N ILE A 86 0.42 -2.56 0.16
CA ILE A 86 1.35 -3.48 0.81
C ILE A 86 2.72 -2.82 0.98
N ASP A 87 3.09 -2.48 2.22
CA ASP A 87 4.36 -1.83 2.56
C ASP A 87 4.63 -0.59 1.69
N VAL A 88 3.65 0.31 1.62
CA VAL A 88 3.69 1.55 0.84
C VAL A 88 3.67 2.77 1.74
N LEU A 89 2.78 2.80 2.73
CA LEU A 89 2.48 4.00 3.51
C LEU A 89 3.69 4.52 4.30
N GLU A 90 4.54 3.64 4.82
CA GLU A 90 5.78 3.98 5.51
C GLU A 90 6.83 4.64 4.59
N HIS A 91 6.69 4.44 3.28
CA HIS A 91 7.56 5.04 2.26
C HIS A 91 7.04 6.40 1.75
N ILE A 92 5.85 6.82 2.15
CA ILE A 92 5.27 8.08 1.70
C ILE A 92 6.01 9.26 2.36
N GLU A 93 6.23 10.31 1.58
CA GLU A 93 6.73 11.58 2.13
C GLU A 93 5.74 12.09 3.18
N PRO A 94 6.20 12.45 4.41
CA PRO A 94 5.29 12.82 5.50
C PRO A 94 4.27 13.90 5.14
N GLU A 95 4.68 14.87 4.35
CA GLU A 95 3.83 15.97 3.85
C GLU A 95 2.76 15.52 2.84
N CYS A 96 2.93 14.36 2.22
CA CYS A 96 1.99 13.79 1.25
C CYS A 96 1.02 12.76 1.89
N LEU A 97 1.27 12.33 3.13
CA LEU A 97 0.56 11.20 3.73
C LEU A 97 -0.95 11.42 3.80
N ASP A 98 -1.40 12.57 4.25
CA ASP A 98 -2.84 12.84 4.38
C ASP A 98 -3.54 12.84 3.01
N ASP A 99 -2.91 13.37 1.96
CA ASP A 99 -3.43 13.31 0.59
C ASP A 99 -3.50 11.88 0.07
N VAL A 100 -2.49 11.05 0.37
CA VAL A 100 -2.48 9.62 -0.01
C VAL A 100 -3.56 8.85 0.72
N LEU A 101 -3.75 9.08 2.02
CA LEU A 101 -4.82 8.43 2.78
C LEU A 101 -6.22 8.85 2.31
N ASP A 102 -6.39 10.09 1.89
CA ASP A 102 -7.66 10.57 1.29
C ASP A 102 -7.89 9.94 -0.08
N ASP A 103 -6.85 9.77 -0.89
CA ASP A 103 -6.93 9.06 -2.16
C ASP A 103 -7.27 7.56 -1.97
N LEU A 104 -6.63 6.91 -1.00
CA LEU A 104 -6.99 5.53 -0.62
C LEU A 104 -8.46 5.42 -0.19
N LYS A 105 -8.96 6.38 0.63
CA LYS A 105 -10.37 6.43 1.01
C LYS A 105 -11.29 6.53 -0.21
N ARG A 106 -10.91 7.31 -1.20
CA ARG A 106 -11.63 7.43 -2.46
C ARG A 106 -11.65 6.12 -3.23
N CYS A 107 -10.52 5.40 -3.26
CA CYS A 107 -10.33 4.17 -4.03
C CYS A 107 -11.03 2.95 -3.42
N VAL A 108 -11.20 2.89 -2.09
CA VAL A 108 -11.83 1.76 -1.40
C VAL A 108 -13.34 1.78 -1.62
N LEU A 109 -13.90 0.79 -2.34
CA LEU A 109 -15.34 0.61 -2.44
C LEU A 109 -15.89 -0.23 -1.29
N LYS A 110 -15.27 -1.39 -1.00
CA LYS A 110 -15.70 -2.31 0.05
C LYS A 110 -14.65 -2.43 1.15
N TYR A 111 -13.44 -2.88 0.79
CA TYR A 111 -12.38 -3.17 1.74
C TYR A 111 -11.03 -2.61 1.31
N GLY A 112 -10.22 -2.23 2.28
CA GLY A 112 -8.79 -1.98 2.14
C GLY A 112 -8.00 -2.98 2.97
N LEU A 113 -6.96 -3.56 2.41
CA LEU A 113 -6.01 -4.41 3.10
C LEU A 113 -4.64 -3.72 3.05
N PHE A 114 -4.20 -3.21 4.19
CA PHE A 114 -2.97 -2.44 4.29
C PHE A 114 -1.97 -3.17 5.18
N THR A 115 -0.72 -3.26 4.73
CA THR A 115 0.40 -3.67 5.57
C THR A 115 1.31 -2.48 5.75
N ILE A 116 1.75 -2.24 6.98
CA ILE A 116 2.59 -1.10 7.34
C ILE A 116 3.75 -1.61 8.19
N HIS A 117 4.96 -1.37 7.74
CA HIS A 117 6.17 -1.67 8.49
C HIS A 117 6.49 -0.49 9.41
N THR A 118 6.73 -0.76 10.70
CA THR A 118 6.93 0.29 11.71
C THR A 118 8.38 0.46 12.16
N ALA A 119 9.26 -0.47 11.78
CA ALA A 119 10.70 -0.40 12.03
C ALA A 119 11.43 0.32 10.88
N PRO A 120 12.69 0.74 11.08
CA PRO A 120 13.52 1.28 9.99
C PRO A 120 13.69 0.26 8.86
N ALA A 121 13.78 0.73 7.62
CA ALA A 121 14.19 -0.07 6.50
C ALA A 121 15.69 -0.37 6.56
N GLN A 122 16.11 -1.47 5.93
CA GLN A 122 17.53 -1.73 5.70
C GLN A 122 18.11 -0.81 4.62
N LYS A 123 17.27 -0.30 3.73
CA LYS A 123 17.67 0.53 2.60
C LYS A 123 17.72 2.00 2.97
N ILE A 124 18.77 2.67 2.49
CA ILE A 124 18.95 4.12 2.55
C ILE A 124 18.73 4.69 1.14
N LEU A 125 18.00 5.79 1.06
CA LEU A 125 17.76 6.52 -0.18
C LEU A 125 19.02 7.23 -0.68
N PRO A 126 19.10 7.60 -1.96
CA PRO A 126 20.24 8.36 -2.51
C PRO A 126 20.53 9.67 -1.78
N ASP A 127 19.53 10.29 -1.16
CA ASP A 127 19.65 11.52 -0.39
C ASP A 127 20.04 11.31 1.08
N GLY A 128 20.31 10.07 1.51
CA GLY A 128 20.74 9.69 2.86
C GLY A 128 19.61 9.40 3.84
N ARG A 129 18.34 9.62 3.48
CA ARG A 129 17.21 9.25 4.34
C ARG A 129 17.00 7.73 4.38
N ASN A 130 16.46 7.23 5.49
CA ASN A 130 15.96 5.85 5.53
C ASN A 130 14.78 5.71 4.57
N ALA A 131 14.69 4.57 3.85
CA ALA A 131 13.62 4.34 2.89
C ALA A 131 12.22 4.29 3.54
N HIS A 132 12.12 3.93 4.83
CA HIS A 132 10.91 4.15 5.62
C HIS A 132 10.91 5.61 6.12
N LEU A 133 10.32 6.51 5.34
CA LEU A 133 10.28 7.94 5.65
C LEU A 133 9.43 8.24 6.88
N ILE A 134 8.46 7.38 7.19
CA ILE A 134 7.61 7.46 8.38
C ILE A 134 7.86 6.24 9.25
N GLN A 135 8.43 6.48 10.44
CA GLN A 135 8.78 5.43 11.41
C GLN A 135 8.00 5.69 12.69
N GLU A 136 6.71 5.35 12.66
CA GLU A 136 5.78 5.58 13.75
C GLU A 136 5.20 4.28 14.29
N LYS A 137 4.76 4.29 15.55
CA LYS A 137 4.16 3.14 16.22
C LYS A 137 2.79 2.78 15.63
N PRO A 138 2.31 1.53 15.75
CA PRO A 138 0.99 1.12 15.28
C PRO A 138 -0.15 2.02 15.76
N ALA A 139 -0.10 2.51 17.01
CA ALA A 139 -1.13 3.40 17.56
C ALA A 139 -1.26 4.72 16.79
N TRP A 140 -0.14 5.31 16.38
CA TRP A 140 -0.13 6.53 15.57
C TRP A 140 -0.77 6.28 14.18
N TRP A 141 -0.40 5.18 13.52
CA TRP A 141 -0.98 4.78 12.25
C TRP A 141 -2.49 4.53 12.36
N LYS A 142 -2.92 3.84 13.42
CA LYS A 142 -4.35 3.57 13.65
C LYS A 142 -5.15 4.86 13.82
N GLU A 143 -4.62 5.85 14.52
CA GLU A 143 -5.25 7.16 14.63
C GLU A 143 -5.46 7.80 13.25
N LYS A 144 -4.44 7.80 12.39
CA LYS A 144 -4.53 8.30 11.01
C LYS A 144 -5.58 7.54 10.19
N LEU A 145 -5.61 6.22 10.30
CA LEU A 145 -6.52 5.37 9.54
C LEU A 145 -7.98 5.51 10.01
N THR A 146 -8.22 5.59 11.32
CA THR A 146 -9.59 5.67 11.87
C THR A 146 -10.30 6.97 11.55
N ASN A 147 -9.60 8.02 11.17
CA ASN A 147 -10.20 9.24 10.64
C ASN A 147 -10.86 9.03 9.26
N ARG A 148 -10.55 7.94 8.57
CA ARG A 148 -10.98 7.68 7.19
C ARG A 148 -11.68 6.34 7.00
N PHE A 149 -11.35 5.37 7.84
CA PHE A 149 -11.77 3.98 7.72
C PHE A 149 -12.27 3.42 9.04
N LYS A 150 -13.12 2.42 8.92
CA LYS A 150 -13.46 1.53 10.03
C LYS A 150 -12.50 0.33 10.00
N ILE A 151 -11.79 0.09 11.10
CA ILE A 151 -10.93 -1.10 11.23
C ILE A 151 -11.81 -2.32 11.50
N ILE A 152 -11.70 -3.33 10.65
CA ILE A 152 -12.44 -4.60 10.74
C ILE A 152 -11.61 -5.63 11.51
N LYS A 153 -10.33 -5.75 11.13
CA LYS A 153 -9.36 -6.68 11.74
C LYS A 153 -7.99 -6.06 11.74
N GLU A 154 -7.19 -6.42 12.73
CA GLU A 154 -5.77 -6.08 12.76
C GLU A 154 -4.95 -7.27 13.24
N LEU A 155 -3.69 -7.34 12.79
CA LEU A 155 -2.72 -8.34 13.18
C LEU A 155 -1.36 -7.69 13.34
N ASP A 156 -0.80 -7.81 14.55
CA ASP A 156 0.59 -7.43 14.82
C ASP A 156 1.53 -8.52 14.27
N ILE A 157 2.55 -8.12 13.50
CA ILE A 157 3.54 -9.02 12.92
C ILE A 157 4.95 -8.76 13.48
N GLY A 158 5.06 -8.02 14.58
CA GLY A 158 6.30 -7.70 15.29
C GLY A 158 7.01 -6.46 14.77
N ASN A 159 7.37 -6.43 13.50
CA ASN A 159 8.03 -5.28 12.85
C ASN A 159 7.05 -4.37 12.08
N GLY A 160 5.75 -4.59 12.26
CA GLY A 160 4.68 -3.88 11.61
C GLY A 160 3.34 -4.49 11.94
N PHE A 161 2.33 -4.15 11.16
CA PHE A 161 0.98 -4.68 11.34
C PHE A 161 0.24 -4.77 10.01
N ILE A 162 -0.79 -5.61 10.00
CA ILE A 162 -1.73 -5.77 8.90
C ILE A 162 -3.09 -5.29 9.40
N VAL A 163 -3.78 -4.54 8.58
CA VAL A 163 -5.13 -4.05 8.90
C VAL A 163 -6.06 -4.24 7.72
N LEU A 164 -7.23 -4.81 8.00
CA LEU A 164 -8.36 -4.85 7.10
C LEU A 164 -9.33 -3.74 7.51
N VAL A 165 -9.66 -2.90 6.58
CA VAL A 165 -10.56 -1.75 6.80
C VAL A 165 -11.73 -1.77 5.84
N SER A 166 -12.82 -1.10 6.23
CA SER A 166 -13.90 -0.71 5.33
C SER A 166 -14.04 0.80 5.32
N LYS A 167 -14.75 1.32 4.33
CA LYS A 167 -15.08 2.74 4.27
C LYS A 167 -15.90 3.12 5.49
N LEU A 168 -15.64 4.31 6.07
CA LEU A 168 -16.58 4.89 7.04
C LEU A 168 -17.89 5.19 6.32
N GLU A 169 -18.99 4.66 6.86
CA GLU A 169 -20.33 5.09 6.46
C GLU A 169 -20.50 6.55 6.86
N GLY A 170 -20.77 7.38 5.89
CA GLY A 170 -20.93 8.82 6.08
C GLY A 170 -22.23 9.17 6.78
#